data_5dcd24697cca140dbadc2ac76ccd705d
#
_entry.id   5dcd24697cca140dbadc2ac76ccd705d
#
_cell.length_a   1.000
_cell.length_b   1.000
_cell.length_c   1.000
_cell.angle_alpha   90.00
_cell.angle_beta   90.00
_cell.angle_gamma   90.00
#
_symmetry.space_group_name_H-M   'P 1'
#
loop_
_entity.id
_entity.type
_entity.pdbx_description
1 polymer ?
#
loop_
_entity_poly.entity_id
_entity_poly.type
_entity_poly.pdbx_seq_one_letter_code
_entity_poly.pdbx_strand_id
1 'polypeptide(L)'
;LWNLQFGSSRIVPKKRASGAPIDGVVVSAGIPELDEAVELIKNLQADGLPYVSFKPGTVDQIRQVVRIAKAVAPTTIMIQVEGGEAGGHHSWEALDDLLAATYAEVRACDNLVLVAGGGIGTPERAADYISGQWAHAYGLPDMPVDGVLIGTAAMTAKEAHTSPEVKQLLVKTPGIPADAKSDDVFAPQAAHWVPSGKSVGGMSSGLSHLHADIYELENDSAECGRLLVRVMKHPEELDSRRKEIIEALNKTAKPYFGDLASMTYLEWAQRFAELAFPWVDPTYADRFQHLLQRIEARVNDTDSGEFTSKLFTADGVSAEKAAAAGLLTHDDILADPAPALEKLALAYPQTAELKVVPADVAWFPVLVREYPKPMPFVPVIDNDLLRWWGQDQLWQSEDQRYSADSVRAIPGPISVAGITTIDEPIADILGRFEAAM
;
A
#
# COMPACT_ATOMS: atom_id res chain seq x y z
N LEU A 1 -0.82 -14.68 -2.83
CA LEU A 1 0.52 -14.14 -2.53
C LEU A 1 1.49 -15.23 -2.09
N TRP A 2 1.11 -16.09 -1.16
CA TRP A 2 1.95 -17.16 -0.64
C TRP A 2 2.51 -18.09 -1.72
N ASN A 3 1.64 -18.67 -2.56
CA ASN A 3 2.06 -19.52 -3.67
C ASN A 3 2.93 -18.81 -4.70
N LEU A 4 2.74 -17.51 -4.90
CA LEU A 4 3.56 -16.70 -5.79
C LEU A 4 4.97 -16.52 -5.23
N GLN A 5 5.08 -16.21 -3.95
CA GLN A 5 6.37 -15.89 -3.32
C GLN A 5 7.19 -17.14 -2.99
N PHE A 6 6.59 -18.17 -2.41
CA PHE A 6 7.29 -19.33 -1.85
C PHE A 6 6.87 -20.66 -2.46
N GLY A 7 5.68 -20.77 -3.04
CA GLY A 7 5.13 -21.99 -3.64
C GLY A 7 5.58 -22.19 -5.09
N SER A 8 4.64 -22.12 -6.02
CA SER A 8 4.86 -22.47 -7.44
C SER A 8 5.84 -21.53 -8.18
N SER A 9 5.72 -20.23 -7.96
CA SER A 9 6.58 -19.24 -8.65
C SER A 9 7.92 -19.03 -7.98
N ARG A 10 8.01 -19.24 -6.66
CA ARG A 10 9.24 -19.17 -5.85
C ARG A 10 10.05 -17.88 -6.08
N ILE A 11 9.38 -16.73 -6.07
CA ILE A 11 10.02 -15.44 -6.40
C ILE A 11 11.14 -15.11 -5.41
N VAL A 12 10.88 -15.19 -4.11
CA VAL A 12 11.87 -14.85 -3.07
C VAL A 12 13.08 -15.80 -3.11
N PRO A 13 12.91 -17.14 -3.09
CA PRO A 13 14.04 -18.06 -3.26
C PRO A 13 14.84 -17.85 -4.54
N LYS A 14 14.18 -17.61 -5.68
CA LYS A 14 14.87 -17.34 -6.95
C LYS A 14 15.66 -16.04 -6.92
N LYS A 15 15.13 -14.98 -6.32
CA LYS A 15 15.85 -13.71 -6.15
C LYS A 15 17.05 -13.88 -5.23
N ARG A 16 16.92 -14.59 -4.12
CA ARG A 16 18.06 -14.95 -3.27
C ARG A 16 19.15 -15.70 -4.05
N ALA A 17 18.76 -16.75 -4.77
CA ALA A 17 19.68 -17.55 -5.57
C ALA A 17 20.38 -16.74 -6.66
N SER A 18 19.80 -15.65 -7.15
CA SER A 18 20.39 -14.71 -8.10
C SER A 18 21.30 -13.66 -7.46
N GLY A 19 21.55 -13.73 -6.15
CA GLY A 19 22.48 -12.85 -5.43
C GLY A 19 21.82 -11.65 -4.76
N ALA A 20 20.48 -11.58 -4.69
CA ALA A 20 19.83 -10.55 -3.90
C ALA A 20 20.15 -10.72 -2.40
N PRO A 21 20.44 -9.65 -1.65
CA PRO A 21 20.82 -9.70 -0.24
C PRO A 21 19.59 -9.91 0.66
N ILE A 22 18.90 -11.04 0.47
CA ILE A 22 17.71 -11.43 1.24
C ILE A 22 18.11 -12.58 2.15
N ASP A 23 18.14 -12.36 3.47
CA ASP A 23 18.53 -13.37 4.45
C ASP A 23 17.36 -13.92 5.27
N GLY A 24 16.20 -13.29 5.21
CA GLY A 24 15.03 -13.72 5.98
C GLY A 24 13.71 -13.22 5.43
N VAL A 25 12.66 -13.66 6.06
CA VAL A 25 11.29 -13.30 5.73
C VAL A 25 10.47 -13.03 6.98
N VAL A 26 9.50 -12.11 6.87
CA VAL A 26 8.49 -11.87 7.90
C VAL A 26 7.14 -12.37 7.40
N VAL A 27 6.55 -13.30 8.13
CA VAL A 27 5.20 -13.81 7.87
C VAL A 27 4.20 -12.98 8.65
N SER A 28 3.30 -12.31 7.94
CA SER A 28 2.30 -11.39 8.50
C SER A 28 0.91 -11.64 7.91
N ALA A 29 -0.09 -10.92 8.42
CA ALA A 29 -1.51 -11.07 8.04
C ALA A 29 -2.06 -12.47 8.36
N GLY A 30 -1.71 -12.98 9.53
CA GLY A 30 -2.09 -14.29 10.05
C GLY A 30 -0.87 -15.16 10.34
N ILE A 31 -1.05 -16.12 11.22
CA ILE A 31 -0.03 -17.12 11.57
C ILE A 31 -0.48 -18.47 11.00
N PRO A 32 0.36 -19.16 10.21
CA PRO A 32 0.00 -20.45 9.63
C PRO A 32 -0.20 -21.52 10.71
N GLU A 33 -0.92 -22.56 10.36
CA GLU A 33 -1.07 -23.73 11.22
C GLU A 33 0.29 -24.42 11.49
N LEU A 34 0.39 -25.16 12.58
CA LEU A 34 1.67 -25.69 13.09
C LEU A 34 2.45 -26.46 12.02
N ASP A 35 1.78 -27.40 11.36
CA ASP A 35 2.44 -28.28 10.37
C ASP A 35 2.88 -27.48 9.13
N GLU A 36 2.05 -26.53 8.67
CA GLU A 36 2.38 -25.63 7.56
C GLU A 36 3.57 -24.73 7.91
N ALA A 37 3.60 -24.18 9.13
CA ALA A 37 4.70 -23.34 9.59
C ALA A 37 6.02 -24.11 9.68
N VAL A 38 5.99 -25.33 10.21
CA VAL A 38 7.17 -26.21 10.32
C VAL A 38 7.74 -26.55 8.92
N GLU A 39 6.86 -26.91 7.99
CA GLU A 39 7.26 -27.18 6.61
C GLU A 39 7.83 -25.91 5.93
N LEU A 40 7.16 -24.77 6.11
CA LEU A 40 7.62 -23.49 5.60
C LEU A 40 9.03 -23.14 6.06
N ILE A 41 9.28 -23.23 7.38
CA ILE A 41 10.58 -22.88 7.96
C ILE A 41 11.68 -23.78 7.37
N LYS A 42 11.43 -25.09 7.26
CA LYS A 42 12.37 -26.04 6.64
C LYS A 42 12.67 -25.67 5.18
N ASN A 43 11.66 -25.35 4.41
CA ASN A 43 11.80 -24.99 3.00
C ASN A 43 12.58 -23.68 2.83
N LEU A 44 12.27 -22.65 3.65
CA LEU A 44 13.00 -21.38 3.61
C LEU A 44 14.47 -21.55 3.97
N GLN A 45 14.78 -22.33 5.01
CA GLN A 45 16.17 -22.64 5.37
C GLN A 45 16.92 -23.38 4.27
N ALA A 46 16.29 -24.36 3.62
CA ALA A 46 16.84 -25.06 2.47
C ALA A 46 17.12 -24.14 1.28
N ASP A 47 16.34 -23.06 1.15
CA ASP A 47 16.50 -22.01 0.13
C ASP A 47 17.56 -20.95 0.52
N GLY A 48 18.21 -21.10 1.66
CA GLY A 48 19.23 -20.17 2.14
C GLY A 48 18.66 -18.93 2.84
N LEU A 49 17.43 -18.99 3.34
CA LEU A 49 16.75 -17.95 4.11
C LEU A 49 16.68 -18.38 5.59
N PRO A 50 17.76 -18.22 6.37
CA PRO A 50 17.85 -18.77 7.73
C PRO A 50 16.94 -18.05 8.74
N TYR A 51 16.58 -16.78 8.47
CA TYR A 51 15.84 -15.98 9.42
C TYR A 51 14.36 -15.95 9.07
N VAL A 52 13.53 -16.49 9.96
CA VAL A 52 12.08 -16.47 9.84
C VAL A 52 11.48 -15.73 11.02
N SER A 53 10.68 -14.72 10.71
CA SER A 53 9.94 -13.95 11.69
C SER A 53 8.45 -14.12 11.48
N PHE A 54 7.69 -14.16 12.56
CA PHE A 54 6.23 -14.09 12.55
C PHE A 54 5.77 -12.79 13.20
N LYS A 55 4.73 -12.17 12.63
CA LYS A 55 4.16 -10.91 13.12
C LYS A 55 2.73 -11.12 13.64
N PRO A 56 2.56 -11.65 14.88
CA PRO A 56 1.27 -11.81 15.51
C PRO A 56 0.74 -10.48 16.06
N GLY A 57 -0.59 -10.31 16.06
CA GLY A 57 -1.28 -9.16 16.63
C GLY A 57 -2.34 -9.53 17.67
N THR A 58 -2.42 -10.80 18.10
CA THR A 58 -3.33 -11.27 19.15
C THR A 58 -2.65 -12.26 20.09
N VAL A 59 -3.15 -12.38 21.31
CA VAL A 59 -2.65 -13.37 22.30
C VAL A 59 -2.64 -14.77 21.71
N ASP A 60 -3.70 -15.20 21.03
CA ASP A 60 -3.78 -16.55 20.44
C ASP A 60 -2.75 -16.77 19.33
N GLN A 61 -2.50 -15.74 18.50
CA GLN A 61 -1.46 -15.80 17.48
C GLN A 61 -0.06 -15.87 18.08
N ILE A 62 0.22 -15.13 19.16
CA ILE A 62 1.50 -15.23 19.89
C ILE A 62 1.69 -16.64 20.43
N ARG A 63 0.69 -17.24 21.05
CA ARG A 63 0.72 -18.63 21.52
C ARG A 63 0.92 -19.64 20.39
N GLN A 64 0.37 -19.36 19.20
CA GLN A 64 0.64 -20.17 18.00
C GLN A 64 2.11 -20.10 17.61
N VAL A 65 2.74 -18.92 17.61
CA VAL A 65 4.18 -18.78 17.32
C VAL A 65 5.02 -19.51 18.37
N VAL A 66 4.65 -19.47 19.65
CA VAL A 66 5.31 -20.24 20.73
C VAL A 66 5.25 -21.75 20.45
N ARG A 67 4.11 -22.28 19.99
CA ARG A 67 3.99 -23.70 19.58
C ARG A 67 4.90 -24.02 18.40
N ILE A 68 4.94 -23.15 17.40
CA ILE A 68 5.80 -23.28 16.22
C ILE A 68 7.28 -23.31 16.63
N ALA A 69 7.71 -22.35 17.47
CA ALA A 69 9.09 -22.27 17.94
C ALA A 69 9.53 -23.54 18.68
N LYS A 70 8.68 -24.07 19.56
CA LYS A 70 8.94 -25.34 20.26
C LYS A 70 9.08 -26.54 19.30
N ALA A 71 8.28 -26.57 18.24
CA ALA A 71 8.31 -27.66 17.26
C ALA A 71 9.54 -27.64 16.34
N VAL A 72 10.15 -26.47 16.13
CA VAL A 72 11.33 -26.31 15.26
C VAL A 72 12.65 -26.13 16.03
N ALA A 73 12.60 -26.23 17.36
CA ALA A 73 13.81 -26.10 18.18
C ALA A 73 14.93 -27.06 17.69
N PRO A 74 16.20 -26.64 17.64
CA PRO A 74 16.77 -25.39 18.17
C PRO A 74 16.78 -24.21 17.16
N THR A 75 16.05 -24.28 16.07
CA THR A 75 16.00 -23.19 15.09
C THR A 75 15.49 -21.90 15.74
N THR A 76 16.26 -20.82 15.63
CA THR A 76 15.85 -19.51 16.14
C THR A 76 14.73 -18.93 15.29
N ILE A 77 13.67 -18.51 15.96
CA ILE A 77 12.50 -17.83 15.37
C ILE A 77 12.41 -16.44 15.99
N MET A 78 12.16 -15.44 15.16
CA MET A 78 11.85 -14.10 15.61
C MET A 78 10.33 -13.92 15.72
N ILE A 79 9.88 -13.34 16.82
CA ILE A 79 8.46 -12.97 17.02
C ILE A 79 8.37 -11.44 17.13
N GLN A 80 7.71 -10.81 16.16
CA GLN A 80 7.45 -9.37 16.14
C GLN A 80 6.03 -9.14 16.64
N VAL A 81 5.86 -8.92 17.93
CA VAL A 81 4.55 -8.60 18.50
C VAL A 81 4.14 -7.20 18.07
N GLU A 82 3.03 -7.09 17.35
CA GLU A 82 2.54 -5.81 16.83
C GLU A 82 1.25 -5.41 17.54
N GLY A 83 1.28 -4.25 18.21
CA GLY A 83 0.15 -3.69 18.92
C GLY A 83 -0.80 -2.86 18.05
N GLY A 84 -1.92 -2.49 18.63
CA GLY A 84 -2.95 -1.63 18.04
C GLY A 84 -2.50 -0.20 17.78
N GLU A 85 -1.32 0.18 18.24
CA GLU A 85 -0.69 1.50 18.05
C GLU A 85 0.17 1.58 16.79
N ALA A 86 0.25 0.50 16.01
CA ALA A 86 1.04 0.45 14.78
C ALA A 86 0.40 1.29 13.66
N GLY A 87 1.23 1.86 12.79
CA GLY A 87 0.80 2.54 11.57
C GLY A 87 0.28 1.57 10.52
N GLY A 88 -0.61 2.03 9.65
CA GLY A 88 -1.22 1.18 8.64
C GLY A 88 -2.20 0.16 9.24
N HIS A 89 -2.19 -1.06 8.71
CA HIS A 89 -2.95 -2.17 9.31
C HIS A 89 -2.37 -2.49 10.69
N HIS A 90 -3.22 -2.59 11.69
CA HIS A 90 -2.82 -2.73 13.09
C HIS A 90 -3.64 -3.82 13.80
N SER A 91 -3.20 -4.20 15.00
CA SER A 91 -3.91 -5.11 15.88
C SER A 91 -5.14 -4.45 16.53
N TRP A 92 -5.99 -5.27 17.12
CA TRP A 92 -7.10 -4.86 17.97
C TRP A 92 -6.74 -4.85 19.47
N GLU A 93 -5.56 -5.34 19.82
CA GLU A 93 -5.05 -5.43 21.19
C GLU A 93 -3.85 -4.48 21.32
N ALA A 94 -3.73 -3.82 22.47
CA ALA A 94 -2.60 -2.95 22.75
C ALA A 94 -1.30 -3.75 22.87
N LEU A 95 -0.17 -3.17 22.48
CA LEU A 95 1.14 -3.84 22.55
C LEU A 95 1.46 -4.30 23.97
N ASP A 96 1.25 -3.44 24.96
CA ASP A 96 1.55 -3.73 26.36
C ASP A 96 0.68 -4.87 26.90
N ASP A 97 -0.61 -4.94 26.52
CA ASP A 97 -1.52 -6.02 26.91
C ASP A 97 -1.11 -7.36 26.31
N LEU A 98 -0.73 -7.35 25.01
CA LEU A 98 -0.21 -8.54 24.34
C LEU A 98 1.03 -9.09 25.01
N LEU A 99 1.99 -8.20 25.33
CA LEU A 99 3.24 -8.58 25.99
C LEU A 99 2.97 -9.07 27.41
N ALA A 100 2.22 -8.33 28.22
CA ALA A 100 1.91 -8.72 29.60
C ALA A 100 1.23 -10.10 29.69
N ALA A 101 0.31 -10.39 28.75
CA ALA A 101 -0.43 -11.66 28.72
C ALA A 101 0.42 -12.86 28.29
N THR A 102 1.51 -12.66 27.55
CA THR A 102 2.23 -13.76 26.87
C THR A 102 3.72 -13.82 27.18
N TYR A 103 4.27 -12.85 27.88
CA TYR A 103 5.71 -12.70 28.14
C TYR A 103 6.35 -13.97 28.72
N ALA A 104 5.75 -14.55 29.77
CA ALA A 104 6.29 -15.76 30.41
C ALA A 104 6.30 -16.97 29.46
N GLU A 105 5.29 -17.10 28.60
CA GLU A 105 5.21 -18.18 27.61
C GLU A 105 6.28 -18.03 26.52
N VAL A 106 6.52 -16.80 26.06
CA VAL A 106 7.56 -16.48 25.08
C VAL A 106 8.95 -16.71 25.66
N ARG A 107 9.22 -16.21 26.87
CA ARG A 107 10.53 -16.37 27.55
C ARG A 107 10.83 -17.79 28.01
N ALA A 108 9.84 -18.66 28.05
CA ALA A 108 10.05 -20.11 28.26
C ALA A 108 10.57 -20.85 27.01
N CYS A 109 10.79 -20.15 25.91
CA CYS A 109 11.33 -20.69 24.66
C CYS A 109 12.68 -20.05 24.35
N ASP A 110 13.78 -20.78 24.59
CA ASP A 110 15.17 -20.28 24.41
C ASP A 110 15.48 -19.92 22.94
N ASN A 111 14.72 -20.40 21.98
CA ASN A 111 14.89 -20.15 20.57
C ASN A 111 13.95 -19.08 20.00
N LEU A 112 13.27 -18.29 20.85
CA LEU A 112 12.48 -17.13 20.45
C LEU A 112 13.23 -15.82 20.74
N VAL A 113 13.32 -14.98 19.69
CA VAL A 113 13.78 -13.58 19.79
C VAL A 113 12.55 -12.69 19.78
N LEU A 114 12.31 -11.97 20.87
CA LEU A 114 11.13 -11.13 21.06
C LEU A 114 11.39 -9.70 20.61
N VAL A 115 10.63 -9.24 19.63
CA VAL A 115 10.64 -7.87 19.11
C VAL A 115 9.30 -7.20 19.35
N ALA A 116 9.30 -6.00 19.92
CA ALA A 116 8.11 -5.19 20.13
C ALA A 116 7.91 -4.19 18.99
N GLY A 117 6.67 -4.05 18.50
CA GLY A 117 6.31 -3.14 17.40
C GLY A 117 4.97 -2.45 17.64
N GLY A 118 4.87 -1.20 17.19
CA GLY A 118 3.70 -0.35 17.35
C GLY A 118 3.87 0.71 18.43
N GLY A 119 3.62 1.98 18.09
CA GLY A 119 3.70 3.10 19.02
C GLY A 119 5.11 3.52 19.47
N ILE A 120 6.17 2.94 18.91
CA ILE A 120 7.56 3.24 19.26
C ILE A 120 8.09 4.32 18.33
N GLY A 121 7.96 5.58 18.75
CA GLY A 121 8.34 6.76 17.95
C GLY A 121 9.52 7.55 18.53
N THR A 122 9.95 7.26 19.77
CA THR A 122 11.05 7.97 20.43
C THR A 122 12.09 7.02 21.03
N PRO A 123 13.35 7.47 21.20
CA PRO A 123 14.40 6.70 21.85
C PRO A 123 14.03 6.24 23.27
N GLU A 124 13.37 7.09 24.04
CA GLU A 124 12.98 6.79 25.42
C GLU A 124 11.96 5.63 25.44
N ARG A 125 10.98 5.65 24.54
CA ARG A 125 9.98 4.56 24.45
C ARG A 125 10.64 3.24 24.03
N ALA A 126 11.63 3.28 23.15
CA ALA A 126 12.43 2.10 22.79
C ALA A 126 13.21 1.55 24.01
N ALA A 127 13.86 2.44 24.77
CA ALA A 127 14.60 2.07 25.98
C ALA A 127 13.70 1.44 27.04
N ASP A 128 12.46 1.92 27.21
CA ASP A 128 11.47 1.32 28.13
C ASP A 128 11.19 -0.14 27.80
N TYR A 129 11.06 -0.49 26.50
CA TYR A 129 10.84 -1.88 26.08
C TYR A 129 12.10 -2.73 26.23
N ILE A 130 13.26 -2.22 25.84
CA ILE A 130 14.53 -2.97 25.94
C ILE A 130 14.91 -3.23 27.40
N SER A 131 14.69 -2.25 28.30
CA SER A 131 14.94 -2.41 29.73
C SER A 131 13.84 -3.20 30.47
N GLY A 132 12.65 -3.29 29.88
CA GLY A 132 11.48 -3.91 30.50
C GLY A 132 10.69 -2.98 31.45
N GLN A 133 11.08 -1.72 31.57
CA GLN A 133 10.45 -0.75 32.50
C GLN A 133 9.00 -0.41 32.08
N TRP A 134 8.64 -0.60 30.82
CA TRP A 134 7.25 -0.44 30.33
C TRP A 134 6.24 -1.20 31.22
N ALA A 135 6.64 -2.36 31.79
CA ALA A 135 5.78 -3.22 32.59
C ALA A 135 5.42 -2.65 33.96
N HIS A 136 6.20 -1.68 34.47
CA HIS A 136 5.95 -1.04 35.74
C HIS A 136 4.62 -0.29 35.81
N ALA A 137 4.15 0.24 34.66
CA ALA A 137 2.83 0.88 34.56
C ALA A 137 1.68 -0.06 34.94
N TYR A 138 1.91 -1.38 34.84
CA TYR A 138 0.95 -2.45 35.16
C TYR A 138 1.24 -3.13 36.52
N GLY A 139 2.18 -2.61 37.29
CA GLY A 139 2.60 -3.24 38.55
C GLY A 139 3.35 -4.57 38.39
N LEU A 140 3.92 -4.80 37.19
CA LEU A 140 4.68 -6.00 36.83
C LEU A 140 6.20 -5.75 37.02
N PRO A 141 7.02 -6.79 37.19
CA PRO A 141 8.47 -6.67 37.19
C PRO A 141 9.00 -6.26 35.79
N ASP A 142 10.31 -5.98 35.71
CA ASP A 142 10.96 -5.74 34.40
C ASP A 142 10.68 -6.88 33.41
N MET A 143 10.23 -6.50 32.23
CA MET A 143 9.93 -7.42 31.11
C MET A 143 10.67 -6.99 29.85
N PRO A 144 12.00 -7.17 29.79
CA PRO A 144 12.79 -6.73 28.64
C PRO A 144 12.46 -7.50 27.36
N VAL A 145 12.47 -6.81 26.23
CA VAL A 145 12.41 -7.40 24.90
C VAL A 145 13.81 -7.43 24.27
N ASP A 146 14.02 -8.25 23.23
CA ASP A 146 15.32 -8.39 22.57
C ASP A 146 15.54 -7.34 21.47
N GLY A 147 14.47 -6.70 21.01
CA GLY A 147 14.52 -5.66 19.99
C GLY A 147 13.23 -4.89 19.86
N VAL A 148 13.28 -3.78 19.13
CA VAL A 148 12.13 -2.95 18.78
C VAL A 148 12.04 -2.73 17.28
N LEU A 149 10.82 -2.58 16.75
CA LEU A 149 10.55 -2.25 15.36
C LEU A 149 10.25 -0.76 15.24
N ILE A 150 11.07 -0.05 14.47
CA ILE A 150 10.94 1.38 14.21
C ILE A 150 10.50 1.56 12.75
N GLY A 151 9.26 1.98 12.52
CA GLY A 151 8.72 2.21 11.18
C GLY A 151 8.52 3.70 10.89
N THR A 152 7.60 4.33 11.62
CA THR A 152 7.13 5.71 11.36
C THR A 152 8.27 6.74 11.38
N ALA A 153 9.22 6.64 12.32
CA ALA A 153 10.36 7.55 12.40
C ALA A 153 11.25 7.54 11.14
N ALA A 154 11.28 6.42 10.42
CA ALA A 154 12.05 6.31 9.17
C ALA A 154 11.35 6.95 7.95
N MET A 155 10.07 7.31 8.04
CA MET A 155 9.31 7.86 6.91
C MET A 155 9.82 9.23 6.46
N THR A 156 10.47 10.00 7.34
CA THR A 156 11.06 11.31 7.03
C THR A 156 12.58 11.27 6.84
N ALA A 157 13.19 10.08 6.90
CA ALA A 157 14.63 9.93 6.66
C ALA A 157 15.05 10.47 5.30
N LYS A 158 16.30 10.90 5.18
CA LYS A 158 16.89 11.37 3.91
C LYS A 158 16.80 10.32 2.81
N GLU A 159 16.98 9.07 3.17
CA GLU A 159 16.96 7.90 2.29
C GLU A 159 15.52 7.45 1.93
N ALA A 160 14.50 7.93 2.65
CA ALA A 160 13.11 7.60 2.36
C ALA A 160 12.65 8.34 1.09
N HIS A 161 11.99 7.63 0.20
CA HIS A 161 11.46 8.18 -1.06
C HIS A 161 10.23 9.09 -0.85
N THR A 162 9.65 9.10 0.34
CA THR A 162 8.53 9.98 0.71
C THR A 162 8.78 11.42 0.23
N SER A 163 7.80 12.00 -0.46
CA SER A 163 7.93 13.35 -1.03
C SER A 163 8.17 14.42 0.06
N PRO A 164 8.86 15.52 -0.26
CA PRO A 164 9.16 16.55 0.73
C PRO A 164 7.91 17.15 1.39
N GLU A 165 6.80 17.29 0.66
CA GLU A 165 5.54 17.79 1.21
C GLU A 165 4.94 16.83 2.22
N VAL A 166 4.96 15.52 1.93
CA VAL A 166 4.49 14.48 2.86
C VAL A 166 5.38 14.41 4.10
N LYS A 167 6.71 14.51 3.95
CA LYS A 167 7.64 14.59 5.09
C LYS A 167 7.31 15.80 5.99
N GLN A 168 7.03 16.97 5.39
CA GLN A 168 6.64 18.16 6.14
C GLN A 168 5.28 17.99 6.84
N LEU A 169 4.32 17.31 6.21
CA LEU A 169 3.03 17.02 6.84
C LEU A 169 3.20 16.08 8.04
N LEU A 170 4.05 15.05 7.93
CA LEU A 170 4.37 14.16 9.04
C LEU A 170 4.93 14.92 10.25
N VAL A 171 5.89 15.83 10.04
CA VAL A 171 6.46 16.67 11.11
C VAL A 171 5.41 17.58 11.76
N LYS A 172 4.44 18.07 10.99
CA LYS A 172 3.37 18.96 11.49
C LYS A 172 2.25 18.21 12.20
N THR A 173 2.17 16.89 12.04
CA THR A 173 1.10 16.06 12.61
C THR A 173 1.38 15.83 14.10
N PRO A 174 0.49 16.30 15.01
CA PRO A 174 0.73 16.18 16.44
C PRO A 174 0.75 14.74 16.94
N GLY A 175 0.00 13.85 16.28
CA GLY A 175 -0.22 12.49 16.76
C GLY A 175 -1.04 12.43 18.04
N ILE A 176 -0.99 11.28 18.69
CA ILE A 176 -1.57 11.03 20.02
C ILE A 176 -0.42 10.98 21.04
N PRO A 177 -0.46 11.73 22.14
CA PRO A 177 0.55 11.64 23.18
C PRO A 177 0.66 10.22 23.74
N ALA A 178 1.89 9.72 23.93
CA ALA A 178 2.13 8.38 24.48
C ALA A 178 1.63 8.20 25.91
N ASP A 179 1.48 9.30 26.65
CA ASP A 179 0.95 9.35 28.01
C ASP A 179 -0.55 9.71 28.08
N ALA A 180 -1.23 9.74 26.92
CA ALA A 180 -2.68 9.97 26.85
C ALA A 180 -3.41 8.95 27.72
N LYS A 181 -4.42 9.42 28.46
CA LYS A 181 -5.22 8.58 29.37
C LYS A 181 -6.65 8.50 28.89
N SER A 182 -7.20 7.30 28.94
CA SER A 182 -8.61 7.07 28.73
C SER A 182 -9.39 7.26 30.03
N ASP A 183 -10.60 7.82 29.93
CA ASP A 183 -11.55 7.86 31.04
C ASP A 183 -12.18 6.47 31.29
N ASP A 184 -12.02 5.54 30.33
CA ASP A 184 -12.47 4.15 30.48
C ASP A 184 -11.41 3.33 31.24
N VAL A 185 -11.70 3.03 32.51
CA VAL A 185 -10.82 2.24 33.36
C VAL A 185 -10.65 0.79 32.91
N PHE A 186 -11.55 0.29 32.04
CA PHE A 186 -11.48 -1.07 31.47
C PHE A 186 -10.76 -1.10 30.11
N ALA A 187 -10.51 0.06 29.50
CA ALA A 187 -9.78 0.19 28.26
C ALA A 187 -8.81 1.39 28.32
N PRO A 188 -7.83 1.37 29.21
CA PRO A 188 -6.90 2.50 29.39
C PRO A 188 -6.12 2.83 28.11
N GLN A 189 -5.82 1.85 27.30
CA GLN A 189 -5.11 2.00 26.03
C GLN A 189 -5.99 2.60 24.89
N ALA A 190 -7.30 2.69 25.07
CA ALA A 190 -8.18 3.30 24.09
C ALA A 190 -7.84 4.77 23.79
N ALA A 191 -7.16 5.46 24.71
CA ALA A 191 -6.64 6.80 24.50
C ALA A 191 -5.54 6.88 23.41
N HIS A 192 -4.89 5.77 23.12
CA HIS A 192 -3.82 5.67 22.11
C HIS A 192 -4.34 5.35 20.70
N TRP A 193 -5.64 5.12 20.53
CA TRP A 193 -6.24 4.70 19.30
C TRP A 193 -7.05 5.82 18.66
N VAL A 194 -7.07 5.82 17.34
CA VAL A 194 -8.03 6.62 16.59
C VAL A 194 -9.29 5.77 16.40
N PRO A 195 -10.45 6.16 16.92
CA PRO A 195 -11.67 5.38 16.75
C PRO A 195 -12.03 5.21 15.27
N SER A 196 -12.54 4.04 14.90
CA SER A 196 -12.88 3.71 13.52
C SER A 196 -13.75 4.78 12.85
N GLY A 197 -13.34 5.25 11.68
CA GLY A 197 -14.01 6.29 10.91
C GLY A 197 -13.93 7.71 11.52
N LYS A 198 -13.02 7.92 12.49
CA LYS A 198 -12.77 9.21 13.15
C LYS A 198 -11.36 9.73 12.86
N SER A 199 -11.11 10.94 13.35
CA SER A 199 -9.82 11.62 13.29
C SER A 199 -9.48 12.20 14.66
N VAL A 200 -8.24 12.01 15.10
CA VAL A 200 -7.68 12.53 16.38
C VAL A 200 -6.22 12.90 16.15
N GLY A 201 -5.79 14.09 16.59
CA GLY A 201 -4.39 14.49 16.55
C GLY A 201 -3.78 14.55 15.15
N GLY A 202 -4.58 14.82 14.13
CA GLY A 202 -4.13 14.80 12.73
C GLY A 202 -3.97 13.37 12.15
N MET A 203 -4.44 12.36 12.88
CA MET A 203 -4.49 10.97 12.44
C MET A 203 -5.93 10.53 12.21
N SER A 204 -6.14 9.70 11.21
CA SER A 204 -7.43 9.13 10.83
C SER A 204 -7.40 7.62 10.94
N SER A 205 -8.55 7.03 11.29
CA SER A 205 -8.80 5.60 11.11
C SER A 205 -9.74 5.40 9.93
N GLY A 206 -9.21 4.84 8.86
CA GLY A 206 -9.93 4.50 7.64
C GLY A 206 -10.07 2.99 7.45
N LEU A 207 -10.60 2.59 6.30
CA LEU A 207 -10.71 1.20 5.89
C LEU A 207 -9.86 0.96 4.65
N SER A 208 -9.06 -0.09 4.66
CA SER A 208 -8.32 -0.50 3.47
C SER A 208 -9.24 -1.22 2.47
N HIS A 209 -8.76 -1.43 1.25
CA HIS A 209 -9.46 -2.25 0.24
C HIS A 209 -9.60 -3.72 0.65
N LEU A 210 -8.90 -4.16 1.70
CA LEU A 210 -9.03 -5.49 2.31
C LEU A 210 -10.08 -5.52 3.44
N HIS A 211 -10.83 -4.42 3.63
CA HIS A 211 -11.82 -4.25 4.68
C HIS A 211 -11.24 -4.39 6.11
N ALA A 212 -9.97 -4.05 6.28
CA ALA A 212 -9.31 -3.96 7.58
C ALA A 212 -9.07 -2.49 7.94
N ASP A 213 -9.18 -2.15 9.23
CA ASP A 213 -8.86 -0.80 9.70
C ASP A 213 -7.38 -0.47 9.47
N ILE A 214 -7.14 0.80 9.16
CA ILE A 214 -5.82 1.32 8.83
C ILE A 214 -5.67 2.73 9.39
N TYR A 215 -4.56 3.00 10.08
CA TYR A 215 -4.22 4.38 10.46
C TYR A 215 -3.52 5.09 9.30
N GLU A 216 -3.92 6.32 9.09
CA GLU A 216 -3.40 7.19 8.04
C GLU A 216 -3.41 8.66 8.51
N LEU A 217 -2.65 9.51 7.83
CA LEU A 217 -2.72 10.96 8.07
C LEU A 217 -4.13 11.47 7.75
N GLU A 218 -4.62 12.42 8.57
CA GLU A 218 -5.86 13.15 8.26
C GLU A 218 -5.59 14.19 7.18
N ASN A 219 -6.20 13.99 6.00
CA ASN A 219 -6.10 14.85 4.85
C ASN A 219 -7.26 14.58 3.88
N ASP A 220 -7.27 15.20 2.68
CA ASP A 220 -8.31 15.00 1.66
C ASP A 220 -8.43 13.52 1.24
N SER A 221 -7.32 12.78 1.18
CA SER A 221 -7.35 11.35 0.88
C SER A 221 -8.07 10.54 1.96
N ALA A 222 -7.76 10.78 3.24
CA ALA A 222 -8.41 10.11 4.34
C ALA A 222 -9.91 10.46 4.43
N GLU A 223 -10.25 11.73 4.21
CA GLU A 223 -11.65 12.18 4.17
C GLU A 223 -12.43 11.49 3.04
N CYS A 224 -11.86 11.41 1.85
CA CYS A 224 -12.41 10.67 0.71
C CYS A 224 -12.64 9.20 1.09
N GLY A 225 -11.65 8.52 1.66
CA GLY A 225 -11.77 7.13 2.10
C GLY A 225 -12.95 6.91 3.05
N ARG A 226 -13.10 7.77 4.07
CA ARG A 226 -14.24 7.71 5.00
C ARG A 226 -15.59 7.96 4.31
N LEU A 227 -15.65 8.88 3.34
CA LEU A 227 -16.84 9.09 2.52
C LEU A 227 -17.20 7.83 1.75
N LEU A 228 -16.24 7.24 1.02
CA LEU A 228 -16.47 6.04 0.22
C LEU A 228 -16.96 4.86 1.07
N VAL A 229 -16.35 4.65 2.25
CA VAL A 229 -16.81 3.60 3.19
C VAL A 229 -18.26 3.82 3.63
N ARG A 230 -18.65 5.08 3.91
CA ARG A 230 -20.05 5.39 4.27
C ARG A 230 -21.02 5.13 3.11
N VAL A 231 -20.67 5.59 1.90
CA VAL A 231 -21.52 5.43 0.71
C VAL A 231 -21.66 3.96 0.34
N MET A 232 -20.60 3.17 0.45
CA MET A 232 -20.63 1.75 0.10
C MET A 232 -21.42 0.87 1.08
N LYS A 233 -21.85 1.42 2.23
CA LYS A 233 -22.85 0.77 3.08
C LYS A 233 -24.28 0.86 2.50
N HIS A 234 -24.51 1.82 1.58
CA HIS A 234 -25.77 2.11 0.92
C HIS A 234 -25.54 2.30 -0.58
N PRO A 235 -25.18 1.21 -1.32
CA PRO A 235 -24.84 1.31 -2.75
C PRO A 235 -25.98 1.86 -3.62
N GLU A 236 -27.21 1.73 -3.15
CA GLU A 236 -28.41 2.29 -3.78
C GLU A 236 -28.41 3.82 -3.84
N GLU A 237 -27.59 4.49 -3.03
CA GLU A 237 -27.45 5.94 -3.00
C GLU A 237 -26.34 6.48 -3.94
N LEU A 238 -25.56 5.62 -4.60
CA LEU A 238 -24.41 6.01 -5.43
C LEU A 238 -24.77 7.09 -6.45
N ASP A 239 -25.89 6.92 -7.17
CA ASP A 239 -26.31 7.88 -8.19
C ASP A 239 -26.72 9.23 -7.56
N SER A 240 -27.43 9.23 -6.46
CA SER A 240 -27.88 10.45 -5.76
C SER A 240 -26.73 11.22 -5.14
N ARG A 241 -25.64 10.52 -4.75
CA ARG A 241 -24.43 11.10 -4.14
C ARG A 241 -23.26 11.27 -5.13
N ARG A 242 -23.52 10.99 -6.41
CA ARG A 242 -22.46 10.97 -7.43
C ARG A 242 -21.60 12.25 -7.46
N LYS A 243 -22.23 13.42 -7.35
CA LYS A 243 -21.52 14.70 -7.34
C LYS A 243 -20.54 14.80 -6.16
N GLU A 244 -21.00 14.49 -4.96
CA GLU A 244 -20.17 14.48 -3.74
C GLU A 244 -18.98 13.52 -3.86
N ILE A 245 -19.23 12.31 -4.40
CA ILE A 245 -18.21 11.29 -4.63
C ILE A 245 -17.15 11.81 -5.60
N ILE A 246 -17.54 12.39 -6.73
CA ILE A 246 -16.62 12.94 -7.73
C ILE A 246 -15.78 14.07 -7.15
N GLU A 247 -16.39 14.98 -6.39
CA GLU A 247 -15.68 16.09 -5.75
C GLU A 247 -14.62 15.57 -4.76
N ALA A 248 -14.94 14.54 -3.98
CA ALA A 248 -14.01 13.93 -3.05
C ALA A 248 -12.87 13.18 -3.77
N LEU A 249 -13.20 12.35 -4.78
CA LEU A 249 -12.20 11.63 -5.58
C LEU A 249 -11.20 12.59 -6.24
N ASN A 250 -11.69 13.69 -6.80
CA ASN A 250 -10.87 14.65 -7.55
C ASN A 250 -9.91 15.47 -6.67
N LYS A 251 -10.06 15.42 -5.35
CA LYS A 251 -9.09 15.97 -4.40
C LYS A 251 -7.94 14.99 -4.09
N THR A 252 -8.06 13.73 -4.50
CA THR A 252 -7.08 12.70 -4.21
C THR A 252 -6.13 12.44 -5.38
N ALA A 253 -5.01 11.81 -5.11
CA ALA A 253 -4.08 11.33 -6.13
C ALA A 253 -4.63 10.19 -6.99
N LYS A 254 -5.90 9.83 -6.80
CA LYS A 254 -6.62 8.82 -7.58
C LYS A 254 -8.00 9.33 -7.99
N PRO A 255 -8.05 10.34 -8.88
CA PRO A 255 -9.27 11.03 -9.25
C PRO A 255 -10.24 10.14 -10.05
N TYR A 256 -11.48 10.60 -10.16
CA TYR A 256 -12.43 10.02 -11.10
C TYR A 256 -11.99 10.28 -12.53
N PHE A 257 -12.04 9.24 -13.36
CA PHE A 257 -11.64 9.34 -14.77
C PHE A 257 -12.51 10.34 -15.55
N GLY A 258 -13.79 10.35 -15.27
CA GLY A 258 -14.80 11.17 -15.94
C GLY A 258 -15.93 10.34 -16.55
N ASP A 259 -17.01 11.02 -16.98
CA ASP A 259 -18.16 10.37 -17.61
C ASP A 259 -17.85 10.02 -19.07
N LEU A 260 -17.32 8.84 -19.28
CA LEU A 260 -16.82 8.36 -20.57
C LEU A 260 -17.86 8.46 -21.70
N ALA A 261 -19.15 8.25 -21.39
CA ALA A 261 -20.23 8.40 -22.36
C ALA A 261 -20.38 9.83 -22.90
N SER A 262 -19.85 10.83 -22.20
CA SER A 262 -19.85 12.23 -22.63
C SER A 262 -18.59 12.63 -23.38
N MET A 263 -17.58 11.80 -23.40
CA MET A 263 -16.28 12.06 -24.06
C MET A 263 -16.33 11.64 -25.53
N THR A 264 -15.49 12.29 -26.34
CA THR A 264 -15.11 11.78 -27.66
C THR A 264 -14.01 10.73 -27.51
N TYR A 265 -13.75 9.95 -28.57
CA TYR A 265 -12.67 8.96 -28.55
C TYR A 265 -11.30 9.60 -28.36
N LEU A 266 -11.06 10.80 -28.92
CA LEU A 266 -9.82 11.54 -28.70
C LEU A 266 -9.71 12.05 -27.26
N GLU A 267 -10.78 12.62 -26.70
CA GLU A 267 -10.81 13.04 -25.29
C GLU A 267 -10.57 11.87 -24.33
N TRP A 268 -11.10 10.68 -24.64
CA TRP A 268 -10.84 9.48 -23.86
C TRP A 268 -9.35 9.10 -23.82
N ALA A 269 -8.71 9.04 -25.01
CA ALA A 269 -7.29 8.73 -25.10
C ALA A 269 -6.42 9.79 -24.41
N GLN A 270 -6.71 11.08 -24.60
CA GLN A 270 -6.02 12.19 -23.94
C GLN A 270 -6.14 12.11 -22.43
N ARG A 271 -7.35 11.85 -21.90
CA ARG A 271 -7.59 11.74 -20.47
C ARG A 271 -6.85 10.55 -19.85
N PHE A 272 -6.75 9.43 -20.58
CA PHE A 272 -5.97 8.29 -20.11
C PHE A 272 -4.48 8.63 -19.96
N ALA A 273 -3.89 9.25 -20.98
CA ALA A 273 -2.50 9.68 -20.95
C ALA A 273 -2.25 10.72 -19.84
N GLU A 274 -3.12 11.72 -19.70
CA GLU A 274 -3.04 12.76 -18.67
C GLU A 274 -2.96 12.16 -17.24
N LEU A 275 -3.77 11.14 -16.96
CA LEU A 275 -3.85 10.56 -15.62
C LEU A 275 -2.78 9.49 -15.34
N ALA A 276 -2.27 8.83 -16.38
CA ALA A 276 -1.40 7.68 -16.22
C ALA A 276 0.07 7.93 -16.57
N PHE A 277 0.37 8.95 -17.38
CA PHE A 277 1.75 9.31 -17.73
C PHE A 277 2.31 10.36 -16.75
N PRO A 278 3.62 10.30 -16.44
CA PRO A 278 4.60 9.29 -16.81
C PRO A 278 4.29 7.92 -16.22
N TRP A 279 4.55 6.87 -17.00
CA TRP A 279 4.23 5.50 -16.63
C TRP A 279 5.07 5.04 -15.43
N VAL A 280 4.47 4.94 -14.24
CA VAL A 280 5.12 4.35 -13.06
C VAL A 280 5.18 2.82 -13.12
N ASP A 281 4.41 2.23 -14.05
CA ASP A 281 4.42 0.80 -14.34
C ASP A 281 4.25 0.61 -15.85
N PRO A 282 5.07 -0.27 -16.51
CA PRO A 282 4.98 -0.50 -17.95
C PRO A 282 3.59 -0.92 -18.43
N THR A 283 2.82 -1.62 -17.59
CA THR A 283 1.45 -2.06 -17.93
C THR A 283 0.47 -0.90 -18.12
N TYR A 284 0.82 0.32 -17.73
CA TYR A 284 0.01 1.50 -18.06
C TYR A 284 0.12 1.84 -19.55
N ALA A 285 1.33 1.75 -20.11
CA ALA A 285 1.56 1.92 -21.53
C ALA A 285 0.90 0.80 -22.36
N ASP A 286 0.94 -0.47 -21.86
CA ASP A 286 0.24 -1.60 -22.51
C ASP A 286 -1.26 -1.32 -22.64
N ARG A 287 -1.91 -0.89 -21.52
CA ARG A 287 -3.34 -0.55 -21.55
C ARG A 287 -3.63 0.65 -22.45
N PHE A 288 -2.75 1.65 -22.49
CA PHE A 288 -2.91 2.79 -23.36
C PHE A 288 -2.85 2.37 -24.84
N GLN A 289 -1.90 1.49 -25.21
CA GLN A 289 -1.82 0.94 -26.55
C GLN A 289 -3.09 0.14 -26.90
N HIS A 290 -3.56 -0.73 -26.01
CA HIS A 290 -4.82 -1.47 -26.21
C HIS A 290 -6.03 -0.55 -26.38
N LEU A 291 -6.08 0.57 -25.61
CA LEU A 291 -7.10 1.58 -25.78
C LEU A 291 -7.06 2.19 -27.19
N LEU A 292 -5.88 2.61 -27.66
CA LEU A 292 -5.73 3.19 -29.00
C LEU A 292 -6.10 2.19 -30.11
N GLN A 293 -5.71 0.93 -29.97
CA GLN A 293 -6.10 -0.14 -30.90
C GLN A 293 -7.62 -0.37 -30.92
N ARG A 294 -8.26 -0.31 -29.74
CA ARG A 294 -9.72 -0.40 -29.63
C ARG A 294 -10.41 0.77 -30.33
N ILE A 295 -9.91 2.00 -30.14
CA ILE A 295 -10.42 3.20 -30.80
C ILE A 295 -10.25 3.05 -32.32
N GLU A 296 -9.07 2.66 -32.78
CA GLU A 296 -8.78 2.47 -34.19
C GLU A 296 -9.72 1.44 -34.84
N ALA A 297 -9.93 0.30 -34.18
CA ALA A 297 -10.88 -0.72 -34.65
C ALA A 297 -12.31 -0.18 -34.74
N ARG A 298 -12.73 0.64 -33.76
CA ARG A 298 -14.05 1.24 -33.71
C ARG A 298 -14.30 2.23 -34.86
N VAL A 299 -13.34 3.10 -35.12
CA VAL A 299 -13.51 4.15 -36.14
C VAL A 299 -13.30 3.70 -37.58
N ASN A 300 -12.71 2.52 -37.77
CA ASN A 300 -12.60 1.92 -39.09
C ASN A 300 -13.90 1.22 -39.58
N ASP A 301 -14.84 0.94 -38.65
CA ASP A 301 -16.15 0.32 -38.92
C ASP A 301 -16.09 -0.83 -39.92
N THR A 302 -15.20 -1.79 -39.66
CA THR A 302 -15.03 -2.96 -40.54
C THR A 302 -15.89 -4.11 -40.01
N ASP A 303 -17.01 -4.38 -40.64
CA ASP A 303 -17.82 -5.59 -40.43
C ASP A 303 -17.00 -6.89 -40.65
N SER A 304 -15.87 -6.80 -41.32
CA SER A 304 -14.95 -7.92 -41.59
C SER A 304 -13.94 -8.20 -40.48
N GLY A 305 -13.77 -7.30 -39.53
CA GLY A 305 -12.79 -7.44 -38.43
C GLY A 305 -11.31 -7.31 -38.85
N GLU A 306 -11.03 -7.20 -40.13
CA GLU A 306 -9.69 -7.02 -40.68
C GLU A 306 -9.47 -5.58 -41.13
N PHE A 307 -8.56 -4.87 -40.54
CA PHE A 307 -8.07 -3.58 -40.99
C PHE A 307 -6.55 -3.47 -40.80
N THR A 308 -5.90 -2.65 -41.60
CA THR A 308 -4.48 -2.34 -41.42
C THR A 308 -4.36 -1.13 -40.52
N SER A 309 -3.68 -1.28 -39.36
CA SER A 309 -3.44 -0.18 -38.45
C SER A 309 -2.71 0.96 -39.15
N LYS A 310 -3.16 2.20 -38.90
CA LYS A 310 -2.45 3.42 -39.27
C LYS A 310 -1.63 3.99 -38.13
N LEU A 311 -1.78 3.44 -36.92
CA LEU A 311 -1.07 3.86 -35.73
C LEU A 311 0.15 2.99 -35.46
N PHE A 312 -0.03 1.68 -35.44
CA PHE A 312 0.95 0.73 -34.96
C PHE A 312 1.45 -0.24 -36.01
N THR A 313 2.69 -0.63 -35.87
CA THR A 313 3.26 -1.74 -36.62
C THR A 313 2.83 -3.10 -36.04
N ALA A 314 2.93 -4.16 -36.81
CA ALA A 314 2.75 -5.50 -36.28
C ALA A 314 3.89 -5.89 -35.33
N ASP A 315 3.62 -6.83 -34.44
CA ASP A 315 4.61 -7.33 -33.50
C ASP A 315 5.85 -7.88 -34.20
N GLY A 316 7.03 -7.62 -33.63
CA GLY A 316 8.31 -8.10 -34.15
C GLY A 316 8.89 -7.29 -35.32
N VAL A 317 8.26 -6.20 -35.73
CA VAL A 317 8.82 -5.26 -36.72
C VAL A 317 9.82 -4.35 -36.03
N SER A 318 11.00 -4.14 -36.63
CA SER A 318 12.02 -3.24 -36.06
C SER A 318 11.56 -1.78 -36.07
N ALA A 319 12.03 -0.99 -35.07
CA ALA A 319 11.73 0.44 -34.97
C ALA A 319 12.07 1.22 -36.27
N GLU A 320 13.16 0.87 -36.95
CA GLU A 320 13.55 1.50 -38.21
C GLU A 320 12.49 1.25 -39.34
N LYS A 321 11.97 0.03 -39.43
CA LYS A 321 10.92 -0.30 -40.41
C LYS A 321 9.59 0.34 -40.03
N ALA A 322 9.27 0.39 -38.76
CA ALA A 322 8.08 1.10 -38.24
C ALA A 322 8.14 2.58 -38.59
N ALA A 323 9.25 3.23 -38.30
CA ALA A 323 9.49 4.66 -38.61
C ALA A 323 9.44 4.95 -40.12
N ALA A 324 10.04 4.06 -40.95
CA ALA A 324 9.98 4.20 -42.41
C ALA A 324 8.55 4.10 -42.94
N ALA A 325 7.69 3.32 -42.29
CA ALA A 325 6.26 3.20 -42.59
C ALA A 325 5.43 4.32 -41.92
N GLY A 326 6.06 5.17 -41.13
CA GLY A 326 5.37 6.19 -40.33
C GLY A 326 4.47 5.58 -39.25
N LEU A 327 4.77 4.38 -38.75
CA LEU A 327 4.02 3.67 -37.71
C LEU A 327 4.78 3.73 -36.37
N LEU A 328 4.06 3.53 -35.25
CA LEU A 328 4.59 3.52 -33.90
C LEU A 328 4.85 2.08 -33.44
N THR A 329 5.85 1.94 -32.58
CA THR A 329 6.13 0.72 -31.82
C THR A 329 5.58 0.87 -30.40
N HIS A 330 5.63 -0.23 -29.63
CA HIS A 330 5.35 -0.18 -28.19
C HIS A 330 6.37 0.69 -27.44
N ASP A 331 7.62 0.67 -27.84
CA ASP A 331 8.68 1.47 -27.21
C ASP A 331 8.45 2.99 -27.36
N ASP A 332 7.81 3.41 -28.48
CA ASP A 332 7.43 4.81 -28.66
C ASP A 332 6.35 5.23 -27.63
N ILE A 333 5.38 4.35 -27.34
CA ILE A 333 4.37 4.59 -26.31
C ILE A 333 4.99 4.61 -24.92
N LEU A 334 5.94 3.71 -24.64
CA LEU A 334 6.66 3.69 -23.37
C LEU A 334 7.44 4.99 -23.13
N ALA A 335 8.02 5.54 -24.17
CA ALA A 335 8.79 6.78 -24.11
C ALA A 335 7.90 8.02 -23.89
N ASP A 336 6.84 8.16 -24.71
CA ASP A 336 5.93 9.31 -24.67
C ASP A 336 4.61 8.99 -25.38
N PRO A 337 3.43 9.17 -24.76
CA PRO A 337 2.14 8.98 -25.42
C PRO A 337 1.75 10.10 -26.40
N ALA A 338 2.37 11.29 -26.34
CA ALA A 338 1.96 12.43 -27.13
C ALA A 338 2.02 12.18 -28.66
N PRO A 339 3.09 11.59 -29.23
CA PRO A 339 3.11 11.27 -30.66
C PRO A 339 1.98 10.33 -31.11
N ALA A 340 1.55 9.41 -30.22
CA ALA A 340 0.44 8.52 -30.51
C ALA A 340 -0.91 9.24 -30.54
N LEU A 341 -1.12 10.19 -29.64
CA LEU A 341 -2.32 11.05 -29.63
C LEU A 341 -2.39 11.96 -30.87
N GLU A 342 -1.28 12.59 -31.23
CA GLU A 342 -1.19 13.40 -32.45
C GLU A 342 -1.50 12.56 -33.69
N LYS A 343 -0.91 11.38 -33.77
CA LYS A 343 -1.13 10.45 -34.88
C LYS A 343 -2.58 9.94 -34.95
N LEU A 344 -3.19 9.63 -33.80
CA LEU A 344 -4.61 9.29 -33.73
C LEU A 344 -5.49 10.39 -34.33
N ALA A 345 -5.27 11.63 -33.91
CA ALA A 345 -6.03 12.79 -34.40
C ALA A 345 -5.85 13.03 -35.90
N LEU A 346 -4.63 12.84 -36.42
CA LEU A 346 -4.33 13.01 -37.84
C LEU A 346 -4.86 11.88 -38.73
N ALA A 347 -4.68 10.63 -38.28
CA ALA A 347 -5.09 9.45 -39.04
C ALA A 347 -6.61 9.23 -39.01
N TYR A 348 -7.26 9.67 -37.93
CA TYR A 348 -8.68 9.45 -37.68
C TYR A 348 -9.33 10.74 -37.09
N PRO A 349 -9.46 11.83 -37.89
CA PRO A 349 -9.98 13.11 -37.38
C PRO A 349 -11.41 13.01 -36.82
N GLN A 350 -12.22 12.04 -37.25
CA GLN A 350 -13.53 11.77 -36.67
C GLN A 350 -13.50 11.39 -35.19
N THR A 351 -12.36 10.99 -34.64
CA THR A 351 -12.22 10.71 -33.19
C THR A 351 -12.45 11.92 -32.32
N ALA A 352 -12.27 13.12 -32.85
CA ALA A 352 -12.54 14.37 -32.15
C ALA A 352 -14.04 14.73 -32.06
N GLU A 353 -14.89 14.06 -32.85
CA GLU A 353 -16.33 14.35 -32.92
C GLU A 353 -17.19 13.18 -32.41
N LEU A 354 -16.76 11.95 -32.69
CA LEU A 354 -17.50 10.73 -32.33
C LEU A 354 -17.47 10.51 -30.82
N LYS A 355 -18.64 10.41 -30.19
CA LYS A 355 -18.78 10.06 -28.78
C LYS A 355 -18.52 8.57 -28.56
N VAL A 356 -17.96 8.23 -27.39
CA VAL A 356 -17.72 6.86 -27.00
C VAL A 356 -19.04 6.09 -26.89
N VAL A 357 -19.16 5.00 -27.61
CA VAL A 357 -20.39 4.19 -27.63
C VAL A 357 -20.55 3.36 -26.35
N PRO A 358 -21.80 2.98 -25.98
CA PRO A 358 -22.05 2.23 -24.73
C PRO A 358 -21.24 0.94 -24.58
N ALA A 359 -20.96 0.22 -25.67
CA ALA A 359 -20.15 -0.99 -25.63
C ALA A 359 -18.68 -0.72 -25.21
N ASP A 360 -18.13 0.42 -25.59
CA ASP A 360 -16.76 0.82 -25.21
C ASP A 360 -16.73 1.43 -23.81
N VAL A 361 -17.80 2.09 -23.38
CA VAL A 361 -17.97 2.51 -21.99
C VAL A 361 -17.97 1.28 -21.05
N ALA A 362 -18.68 0.22 -21.39
CA ALA A 362 -18.71 -1.03 -20.62
C ALA A 362 -17.38 -1.80 -20.68
N TRP A 363 -16.64 -1.68 -21.76
CA TRP A 363 -15.35 -2.35 -21.93
C TRP A 363 -14.22 -1.69 -21.13
N PHE A 364 -14.26 -0.39 -20.92
CA PHE A 364 -13.15 0.32 -20.26
C PHE A 364 -12.80 -0.21 -18.85
N PRO A 365 -13.75 -0.46 -17.93
CA PRO A 365 -13.43 -1.08 -16.65
C PRO A 365 -12.81 -2.48 -16.79
N VAL A 366 -13.14 -3.22 -17.85
CA VAL A 366 -12.53 -4.54 -18.15
C VAL A 366 -11.06 -4.36 -18.49
N LEU A 367 -10.72 -3.44 -19.41
CA LEU A 367 -9.32 -3.10 -19.73
C LEU A 367 -8.53 -2.71 -18.49
N VAL A 368 -9.13 -1.87 -17.60
CA VAL A 368 -8.47 -1.45 -16.37
C VAL A 368 -8.17 -2.62 -15.44
N ARG A 369 -9.02 -3.66 -15.40
CA ARG A 369 -8.85 -4.87 -14.57
C ARG A 369 -7.95 -5.93 -15.17
N GLU A 370 -7.70 -5.90 -16.46
CA GLU A 370 -6.98 -6.96 -17.18
C GLU A 370 -5.57 -7.22 -16.62
N TYR A 371 -4.95 -6.20 -16.06
CA TYR A 371 -3.60 -6.25 -15.53
C TYR A 371 -3.57 -6.23 -14.00
N PRO A 372 -2.55 -6.86 -13.37
CA PRO A 372 -2.44 -6.90 -11.91
C PRO A 372 -2.24 -5.53 -11.24
N LYS A 373 -1.53 -4.59 -11.92
CA LYS A 373 -1.25 -3.25 -11.38
C LYS A 373 -2.48 -2.35 -11.55
N PRO A 374 -3.08 -1.85 -10.46
CA PRO A 374 -4.20 -0.91 -10.53
C PRO A 374 -3.81 0.42 -11.18
N MET A 375 -4.76 1.05 -11.90
CA MET A 375 -4.55 2.38 -12.49
C MET A 375 -4.60 3.49 -11.45
N PRO A 376 -3.92 4.65 -11.68
CA PRO A 376 -3.93 5.81 -10.79
C PRO A 376 -5.19 6.68 -10.95
N PHE A 377 -6.33 6.06 -11.22
CA PHE A 377 -7.63 6.72 -11.34
C PHE A 377 -8.77 5.73 -11.07
N VAL A 378 -9.94 6.26 -10.78
CA VAL A 378 -11.19 5.48 -10.64
C VAL A 378 -11.91 5.49 -11.99
N PRO A 379 -12.03 4.34 -12.68
CA PRO A 379 -12.58 4.29 -14.06
C PRO A 379 -14.09 4.44 -14.09
N VAL A 380 -14.79 4.02 -13.05
CA VAL A 380 -16.25 3.99 -12.96
C VAL A 380 -16.69 4.10 -11.49
N ILE A 381 -17.85 4.71 -11.26
CA ILE A 381 -18.51 4.73 -9.94
C ILE A 381 -19.54 3.61 -9.94
N ASP A 382 -19.20 2.51 -9.28
CA ASP A 382 -20.02 1.29 -9.17
C ASP A 382 -19.89 0.64 -7.79
N ASN A 383 -20.40 -0.58 -7.63
CA ASN A 383 -20.33 -1.33 -6.37
C ASN A 383 -18.91 -1.74 -5.96
N ASP A 384 -17.91 -1.59 -6.83
CA ASP A 384 -16.50 -1.82 -6.54
C ASP A 384 -15.73 -0.52 -6.23
N LEU A 385 -16.41 0.60 -6.03
CA LEU A 385 -15.83 1.94 -5.90
C LEU A 385 -14.70 2.01 -4.85
N LEU A 386 -14.90 1.44 -3.67
CA LEU A 386 -13.88 1.41 -2.62
C LEU A 386 -12.63 0.61 -3.06
N ARG A 387 -12.83 -0.47 -3.81
CA ARG A 387 -11.73 -1.27 -4.38
C ARG A 387 -10.99 -0.50 -5.47
N TRP A 388 -11.72 0.13 -6.40
CA TRP A 388 -11.11 0.95 -7.45
C TRP A 388 -10.20 2.03 -6.87
N TRP A 389 -10.71 2.74 -5.87
CA TRP A 389 -9.97 3.82 -5.24
C TRP A 389 -8.89 3.31 -4.27
N GLY A 390 -9.21 2.31 -3.42
CA GLY A 390 -8.36 1.88 -2.29
C GLY A 390 -7.14 1.03 -2.67
N GLN A 391 -7.10 0.45 -3.88
CA GLN A 391 -5.97 -0.36 -4.30
C GLN A 391 -4.78 0.50 -4.71
N ASP A 392 -3.55 0.10 -4.27
CA ASP A 392 -2.28 0.65 -4.74
C ASP A 392 -2.20 2.19 -4.64
N GLN A 393 -2.36 2.70 -3.42
CA GLN A 393 -2.41 4.15 -3.15
C GLN A 393 -1.18 4.69 -2.41
N LEU A 394 -0.17 3.87 -2.08
CA LEU A 394 0.94 4.31 -1.25
C LEU A 394 2.08 4.96 -2.05
N TRP A 395 2.32 4.51 -3.27
CA TRP A 395 3.39 5.04 -4.10
C TRP A 395 3.22 6.52 -4.46
N GLN A 396 2.00 7.04 -4.49
CA GLN A 396 1.75 8.45 -4.76
C GLN A 396 2.35 9.36 -3.67
N SER A 397 2.55 8.87 -2.45
CA SER A 397 3.21 9.62 -1.38
C SER A 397 4.71 9.84 -1.64
N GLU A 398 5.29 9.14 -2.61
CA GLU A 398 6.68 9.29 -3.06
C GLU A 398 6.79 10.20 -4.29
N ASP A 399 5.69 10.50 -4.96
CA ASP A 399 5.65 11.21 -6.23
C ASP A 399 5.32 12.69 -6.01
N GLN A 400 6.27 13.57 -6.36
CA GLN A 400 6.16 15.01 -6.17
C GLN A 400 5.08 15.69 -7.04
N ARG A 401 4.45 14.97 -7.96
CA ARG A 401 3.30 15.46 -8.74
C ARG A 401 2.05 15.63 -7.87
N TYR A 402 2.00 14.93 -6.74
CA TYR A 402 0.84 14.92 -5.85
C TYR A 402 1.13 15.72 -4.58
N SER A 403 0.15 16.54 -4.16
CA SER A 403 0.24 17.23 -2.88
C SER A 403 0.12 16.28 -1.69
N ALA A 404 0.65 16.66 -0.54
CA ALA A 404 0.54 15.87 0.68
C ALA A 404 -0.92 15.64 1.12
N ASP A 405 -1.82 16.57 0.79
CA ASP A 405 -3.24 16.45 1.12
C ASP A 405 -3.96 15.42 0.24
N SER A 406 -3.46 15.17 -0.97
CA SER A 406 -4.10 14.27 -1.94
C SER A 406 -3.72 12.80 -1.80
N VAL A 407 -2.66 12.48 -1.05
CA VAL A 407 -2.06 11.13 -0.97
C VAL A 407 -2.33 10.43 0.34
N ARG A 408 -2.29 9.10 0.32
CA ARG A 408 -2.34 8.27 1.52
C ARG A 408 -0.94 8.12 2.12
N ALA A 409 -0.79 8.45 3.39
CA ALA A 409 0.39 8.14 4.19
C ALA A 409 -0.04 7.49 5.51
N ILE A 410 0.69 6.47 5.97
CA ILE A 410 0.25 5.54 7.01
C ILE A 410 1.19 5.48 8.24
N PRO A 411 1.49 6.61 8.90
CA PRO A 411 2.25 6.59 10.15
C PRO A 411 1.44 5.99 11.30
N GLY A 412 2.14 5.61 12.37
CA GLY A 412 1.48 5.22 13.62
C GLY A 412 0.99 6.45 14.42
N PRO A 413 -0.18 6.35 15.07
CA PRO A 413 -0.81 7.50 15.72
C PRO A 413 0.00 8.08 16.88
N ILE A 414 0.76 7.26 17.62
CA ILE A 414 1.67 7.71 18.68
C ILE A 414 3.04 8.06 18.09
N SER A 415 3.57 7.18 17.24
CA SER A 415 4.94 7.29 16.77
C SER A 415 5.18 8.49 15.83
N VAL A 416 4.14 9.01 15.19
CA VAL A 416 4.25 10.24 14.37
C VAL A 416 4.64 11.47 15.20
N ALA A 417 4.23 11.53 16.45
CA ALA A 417 4.61 12.61 17.38
C ALA A 417 6.13 12.67 17.67
N GLY A 418 6.85 11.57 17.46
CA GLY A 418 8.30 11.50 17.58
C GLY A 418 9.08 12.07 16.38
N ILE A 419 8.40 12.41 15.29
CA ILE A 419 9.04 12.98 14.09
C ILE A 419 9.15 14.50 14.26
N THR A 420 10.37 15.03 14.33
CA THR A 420 10.63 16.46 14.55
C THR A 420 11.34 17.14 13.38
N THR A 421 11.98 16.37 12.50
CA THR A 421 12.79 16.87 11.38
C THR A 421 12.57 16.03 10.13
N ILE A 422 12.87 16.61 8.98
CA ILE A 422 12.90 15.91 7.69
C ILE A 422 14.34 15.77 7.21
N ASP A 423 14.56 14.78 6.33
CA ASP A 423 15.83 14.57 5.61
C ASP A 423 17.05 14.36 6.51
N GLU A 424 16.81 13.86 7.72
CA GLU A 424 17.87 13.37 8.59
C GLU A 424 18.36 12.00 8.09
N PRO A 425 19.67 11.73 8.05
CA PRO A 425 20.18 10.40 7.69
C PRO A 425 19.57 9.31 8.58
N ILE A 426 19.17 8.19 8.00
CA ILE A 426 18.61 7.07 8.77
C ILE A 426 19.56 6.57 9.85
N ALA A 427 20.88 6.62 9.58
CA ALA A 427 21.90 6.25 10.57
C ALA A 427 21.87 7.13 11.82
N ASP A 428 21.59 8.43 11.68
CA ASP A 428 21.49 9.37 12.80
C ASP A 428 20.20 9.13 13.59
N ILE A 429 19.08 8.85 12.89
CA ILE A 429 17.82 8.46 13.53
C ILE A 429 18.05 7.19 14.37
N LEU A 430 18.55 6.11 13.76
CA LEU A 430 18.77 4.84 14.45
C LEU A 430 19.81 4.97 15.56
N GLY A 431 20.87 5.75 15.34
CA GLY A 431 21.91 5.98 16.34
C GLY A 431 21.38 6.61 17.63
N ARG A 432 20.35 7.49 17.56
CA ARG A 432 19.69 8.01 18.77
C ARG A 432 18.92 6.92 19.53
N PHE A 433 18.26 6.02 18.81
CA PHE A 433 17.57 4.89 19.43
C PHE A 433 18.58 3.94 20.07
N GLU A 434 19.65 3.57 19.38
CA GLU A 434 20.73 2.70 19.89
C GLU A 434 21.42 3.30 21.12
N ALA A 435 21.65 4.62 21.12
CA ALA A 435 22.29 5.29 22.26
C ALA A 435 21.40 5.34 23.52
N ALA A 436 20.10 5.22 23.37
CA ALA A 436 19.14 5.23 24.49
C ALA A 436 18.89 3.81 25.05
N MET A 437 19.02 2.79 24.21
CA MET A 437 18.85 1.38 24.57
C MET A 437 20.12 0.79 25.21
#